data_ddc19b409dad7a110247f9b70c0a373d
#
_entry.id   ddc19b409dad7a110247f9b70c0a373d
#
_cell.length_a   1.000
_cell.length_b   1.000
_cell.length_c   1.000
_cell.angle_alpha   90.00
_cell.angle_beta   90.00
_cell.angle_gamma   90.00
#
_symmetry.space_group_name_H-M   'P 1'
#
loop_
_entity.id
_entity.type
_entity.pdbx_description
1 polymer ?
#
loop_
_entity_poly.entity_id
_entity_poly.type
_entity_poly.pdbx_seq_one_letter_code
_entity_poly.pdbx_strand_id
1 'polypeptide(L)'
;MLQIIQYRKAASLDEAMELLSKNRMNQIIGGMMWLRMQDRTIPVAIDLCDLGLDSIEETEEGFLIGAMTTLRTLETHTGLKQYFGSLFQDAVKDIVGVQFRNTATVGGSLYSRFGFSDILCAFLCLNAEVHLHKQGKVSIEEYAKMGYERDILTHIFVRKEEIKTAFACVRKSATDLPVLNMSIARNNDELRLVVGSRPKRAILYKKTWTNDFESLAKEMAETVPCEDNMRGSKEYREKLVYALTLRLLKQVSEEEVA
;
A
#
# COMPACT_ATOMS: atom_id res chain seq x y z
N MET A 1 -20.83 -9.74 -15.35
CA MET A 1 -20.20 -10.76 -14.46
C MET A 1 -18.81 -11.07 -15.00
N LEU A 2 -17.81 -11.26 -14.13
CA LEU A 2 -16.46 -11.66 -14.55
C LEU A 2 -16.52 -13.06 -15.21
N GLN A 3 -15.92 -13.18 -16.39
CA GLN A 3 -15.76 -14.44 -17.12
C GLN A 3 -14.28 -14.70 -17.35
N ILE A 4 -13.80 -15.90 -17.05
CA ILE A 4 -12.43 -16.34 -17.34
C ILE A 4 -12.56 -17.47 -18.35
N ILE A 5 -11.97 -17.28 -19.55
CA ILE A 5 -12.04 -18.29 -20.61
C ILE A 5 -11.01 -19.39 -20.34
N GLN A 6 -9.79 -19.02 -19.95
CA GLN A 6 -8.71 -19.95 -19.66
C GLN A 6 -7.99 -19.55 -18.37
N TYR A 7 -7.69 -20.54 -17.53
CA TYR A 7 -6.83 -20.41 -16.38
C TYR A 7 -5.47 -21.06 -16.65
N ARG A 8 -4.38 -20.39 -16.31
CA ARG A 8 -3.02 -20.86 -16.47
C ARG A 8 -2.21 -20.60 -15.21
N LYS A 9 -1.66 -21.62 -14.61
CA LYS A 9 -0.55 -21.52 -13.68
C LYS A 9 0.74 -21.35 -14.48
N ALA A 10 1.47 -20.28 -14.22
CA ALA A 10 2.76 -20.06 -14.87
C ALA A 10 3.84 -20.90 -14.16
N ALA A 11 4.70 -21.54 -14.93
CA ALA A 11 5.83 -22.29 -14.41
C ALA A 11 7.07 -21.39 -14.17
N SER A 12 7.05 -20.15 -14.74
CA SER A 12 8.10 -19.15 -14.52
C SER A 12 7.54 -17.74 -14.74
N LEU A 13 8.30 -16.73 -14.26
CA LEU A 13 7.99 -15.32 -14.53
C LEU A 13 8.05 -14.97 -16.01
N ASP A 14 8.98 -15.61 -16.75
CA ASP A 14 9.10 -15.41 -18.21
C ASP A 14 7.87 -15.93 -18.94
N GLU A 15 7.38 -17.14 -18.60
CA GLU A 15 6.12 -17.66 -19.14
C GLU A 15 4.94 -16.77 -18.78
N ALA A 16 4.85 -16.33 -17.53
CA ALA A 16 3.79 -15.42 -17.11
C ALA A 16 3.82 -14.12 -17.93
N MET A 17 5.01 -13.60 -18.20
CA MET A 17 5.20 -12.38 -18.99
C MET A 17 4.88 -12.60 -20.47
N GLU A 18 5.24 -13.75 -21.03
CA GLU A 18 4.88 -14.12 -22.39
C GLU A 18 3.35 -14.20 -22.54
N LEU A 19 2.68 -14.92 -21.64
CA LEU A 19 1.22 -15.01 -21.62
C LEU A 19 0.56 -13.64 -21.47
N LEU A 20 1.09 -12.79 -20.58
CA LEU A 20 0.60 -11.44 -20.35
C LEU A 20 0.72 -10.60 -21.63
N SER A 21 1.80 -10.75 -22.39
CA SER A 21 2.09 -9.97 -23.60
C SER A 21 1.25 -10.40 -24.80
N LYS A 22 0.81 -11.66 -24.89
CA LYS A 22 0.05 -12.22 -26.04
C LYS A 22 -1.28 -11.51 -26.28
N ASN A 23 -1.92 -11.02 -25.22
CA ASN A 23 -3.21 -10.33 -25.34
C ASN A 23 -3.34 -9.27 -24.23
N ARG A 24 -3.69 -8.04 -24.62
CA ARG A 24 -3.87 -6.92 -23.68
C ARG A 24 -4.92 -7.18 -22.59
N MET A 25 -5.85 -8.10 -22.80
CA MET A 25 -6.91 -8.47 -21.86
C MET A 25 -6.50 -9.63 -20.93
N ASN A 26 -5.38 -10.31 -21.20
CA ASN A 26 -4.83 -11.29 -20.28
C ASN A 26 -4.44 -10.60 -18.97
N GLN A 27 -4.62 -11.27 -17.84
CA GLN A 27 -4.51 -10.67 -16.52
C GLN A 27 -3.75 -11.59 -15.58
N ILE A 28 -2.72 -11.03 -14.91
CA ILE A 28 -2.16 -11.66 -13.70
C ILE A 28 -3.23 -11.62 -12.62
N ILE A 29 -3.43 -12.73 -11.95
CA ILE A 29 -4.36 -12.83 -10.82
C ILE A 29 -3.60 -13.06 -9.51
N GLY A 30 -4.02 -12.36 -8.47
CA GLY A 30 -3.73 -12.65 -7.08
C GLY A 30 -5.00 -13.18 -6.40
N GLY A 31 -5.35 -12.64 -5.24
CA GLY A 31 -6.58 -13.04 -4.53
C GLY A 31 -7.91 -12.70 -5.20
N MET A 32 -7.91 -12.01 -6.32
CA MET A 32 -9.07 -11.64 -7.16
C MET A 32 -10.18 -10.85 -6.45
N MET A 33 -9.95 -10.31 -5.26
CA MET A 33 -11.01 -9.73 -4.43
C MET A 33 -11.73 -8.54 -5.10
N TRP A 34 -11.03 -7.68 -5.82
CA TRP A 34 -11.61 -6.61 -6.63
C TRP A 34 -11.92 -7.05 -8.06
N LEU A 35 -11.10 -7.92 -8.63
CA LEU A 35 -11.23 -8.35 -10.01
C LEU A 35 -12.55 -9.09 -10.25
N ARG A 36 -12.96 -9.96 -9.31
CA ARG A 36 -14.22 -10.74 -9.40
C ARG A 36 -15.49 -9.87 -9.41
N MET A 37 -15.40 -8.62 -8.96
CA MET A 37 -16.54 -7.70 -8.94
C MET A 37 -16.71 -6.94 -10.26
N GLN A 38 -15.77 -7.07 -11.19
CA GLN A 38 -15.83 -6.41 -12.48
C GLN A 38 -16.72 -7.17 -13.45
N ASP A 39 -17.33 -6.45 -14.41
CA ASP A 39 -18.05 -7.03 -15.53
C ASP A 39 -17.16 -6.99 -16.79
N ARG A 40 -16.41 -8.06 -16.99
CA ARG A 40 -15.48 -8.20 -18.11
C ARG A 40 -15.09 -9.65 -18.37
N THR A 41 -14.59 -9.91 -19.57
CA THR A 41 -14.02 -11.20 -19.95
C THR A 41 -12.49 -11.14 -19.91
N ILE A 42 -11.87 -12.12 -19.26
CA ILE A 42 -10.43 -12.34 -19.22
C ILE A 42 -10.11 -13.56 -20.09
N PRO A 43 -9.42 -13.39 -21.24
CA PRO A 43 -9.05 -14.51 -22.09
C PRO A 43 -8.15 -15.52 -21.39
N VAL A 44 -7.10 -15.06 -20.71
CA VAL A 44 -6.23 -15.90 -19.89
C VAL A 44 -6.01 -15.24 -18.54
N ALA A 45 -6.44 -15.91 -17.47
CA ALA A 45 -6.08 -15.59 -16.11
C ALA A 45 -4.78 -16.31 -15.76
N ILE A 46 -3.73 -15.56 -15.44
CA ILE A 46 -2.37 -16.05 -15.19
C ILE A 46 -2.12 -16.05 -13.69
N ASP A 47 -1.92 -17.22 -13.13
CA ASP A 47 -1.66 -17.42 -11.71
C ASP A 47 -0.17 -17.61 -11.43
N LEU A 48 0.34 -16.93 -10.42
CA LEU A 48 1.74 -16.97 -9.98
C LEU A 48 1.93 -17.82 -8.72
N CYS A 49 0.92 -18.59 -8.29
CA CYS A 49 0.91 -19.26 -6.98
C CYS A 49 2.05 -20.28 -6.77
N ASP A 50 2.58 -20.86 -7.85
CA ASP A 50 3.64 -21.87 -7.77
C ASP A 50 5.07 -21.26 -7.91
N LEU A 51 5.20 -19.92 -7.91
CA LEU A 51 6.48 -19.23 -8.13
C LEU A 51 7.19 -18.79 -6.83
N GLY A 52 6.72 -19.23 -5.66
CA GLY A 52 7.34 -18.89 -4.37
C GLY A 52 7.25 -17.42 -3.98
N LEU A 53 6.21 -16.70 -4.45
CA LEU A 53 6.03 -15.28 -4.21
C LEU A 53 5.08 -14.97 -3.03
N ASP A 54 4.82 -15.92 -2.16
CA ASP A 54 3.81 -15.85 -1.09
C ASP A 54 4.39 -15.77 0.33
N SER A 55 5.71 -15.55 0.43
CA SER A 55 6.43 -15.45 1.70
C SER A 55 6.94 -14.03 2.00
N ILE A 56 7.31 -13.82 3.26
CA ILE A 56 8.08 -12.67 3.73
C ILE A 56 9.41 -13.19 4.23
N GLU A 57 10.48 -12.85 3.55
CA GLU A 57 11.84 -13.22 3.92
C GLU A 57 12.49 -12.06 4.67
N GLU A 58 12.96 -12.34 5.88
CA GLU A 58 13.70 -11.38 6.69
C GLU A 58 15.21 -11.58 6.45
N THR A 59 15.88 -10.49 6.07
CA THR A 59 17.34 -10.43 5.90
C THR A 59 17.96 -9.46 6.92
N GLU A 60 19.27 -9.34 6.94
CA GLU A 60 19.96 -8.32 7.74
C GLU A 60 19.59 -6.90 7.30
N GLU A 61 19.40 -6.67 5.99
CA GLU A 61 19.12 -5.36 5.41
C GLU A 61 17.64 -4.96 5.44
N GLY A 62 16.72 -5.92 5.47
CA GLY A 62 15.29 -5.64 5.35
C GLY A 62 14.41 -6.85 5.20
N PHE A 63 13.20 -6.60 4.73
CA PHE A 63 12.18 -7.60 4.48
C PHE A 63 11.86 -7.66 2.98
N LEU A 64 12.01 -8.84 2.39
CA LEU A 64 11.59 -9.11 1.02
C LEU A 64 10.19 -9.76 1.06
N ILE A 65 9.19 -9.02 0.62
CA ILE A 65 7.77 -9.39 0.67
C ILE A 65 7.32 -9.81 -0.72
N GLY A 66 6.97 -11.07 -0.90
CA GLY A 66 6.47 -11.57 -2.18
C GLY A 66 5.11 -10.97 -2.54
N ALA A 67 4.87 -10.78 -3.83
CA ALA A 67 3.63 -10.16 -4.33
C ALA A 67 2.37 -10.99 -4.04
N MET A 68 2.51 -12.30 -3.91
CA MET A 68 1.42 -13.23 -3.57
C MET A 68 1.20 -13.38 -2.06
N THR A 69 2.05 -12.77 -1.21
CA THR A 69 1.85 -12.71 0.24
C THR A 69 0.48 -12.14 0.55
N THR A 70 -0.28 -12.80 1.44
CA THR A 70 -1.62 -12.34 1.81
C THR A 70 -1.58 -11.11 2.70
N LEU A 71 -2.62 -10.28 2.67
CA LEU A 71 -2.75 -9.15 3.60
C LEU A 71 -2.79 -9.62 5.05
N ARG A 72 -3.30 -10.84 5.31
CA ARG A 72 -3.30 -11.42 6.65
C ARG A 72 -1.89 -11.76 7.13
N THR A 73 -1.07 -12.34 6.28
CA THR A 73 0.34 -12.60 6.58
C THR A 73 1.07 -11.28 6.89
N LEU A 74 0.87 -10.25 6.06
CA LEU A 74 1.42 -8.91 6.32
C LEU A 74 0.97 -8.34 7.68
N GLU A 75 -0.33 -8.46 8.00
CA GLU A 75 -0.95 -7.97 9.24
C GLU A 75 -0.34 -8.58 10.50
N THR A 76 -0.01 -9.88 10.44
CA THR A 76 0.38 -10.67 11.61
C THR A 76 1.87 -10.96 11.72
N HIS A 77 2.68 -10.45 10.78
CA HIS A 77 4.10 -10.75 10.74
C HIS A 77 4.86 -10.07 11.89
N THR A 78 5.45 -10.90 12.76
CA THR A 78 6.10 -10.41 13.99
C THR A 78 7.33 -9.57 13.74
N GLY A 79 8.19 -9.94 12.78
CA GLY A 79 9.38 -9.16 12.40
C GLY A 79 9.01 -7.77 11.89
N LEU A 80 8.02 -7.64 10.98
CA LEU A 80 7.55 -6.33 10.52
C LEU A 80 7.01 -5.48 11.68
N LYS A 81 6.30 -6.10 12.63
CA LYS A 81 5.80 -5.39 13.81
C LYS A 81 6.93 -4.90 14.71
N GLN A 82 8.00 -5.68 14.85
CA GLN A 82 9.17 -5.30 15.66
C GLN A 82 9.87 -4.06 15.11
N TYR A 83 10.03 -3.94 13.79
CA TYR A 83 10.74 -2.82 13.15
C TYR A 83 9.85 -1.62 12.83
N PHE A 84 8.59 -1.86 12.49
CA PHE A 84 7.67 -0.82 12.00
C PHE A 84 6.44 -0.64 12.88
N GLY A 85 6.50 -1.08 14.15
CA GLY A 85 5.37 -0.96 15.09
C GLY A 85 4.08 -1.56 14.52
N SER A 86 2.97 -0.89 14.75
CA SER A 86 1.65 -1.34 14.28
C SER A 86 1.31 -0.91 12.84
N LEU A 87 2.22 -0.27 12.10
CA LEU A 87 1.95 0.33 10.78
C LEU A 87 1.14 -0.57 9.86
N PHE A 88 1.64 -1.78 9.57
CA PHE A 88 0.99 -2.71 8.66
C PHE A 88 -0.30 -3.30 9.25
N GLN A 89 -0.30 -3.61 10.54
CA GLN A 89 -1.50 -4.08 11.24
C GLN A 89 -2.62 -3.04 11.15
N ASP A 90 -2.31 -1.77 11.45
CA ASP A 90 -3.29 -0.68 11.41
C ASP A 90 -3.76 -0.36 9.98
N ALA A 91 -2.88 -0.47 8.99
CA ALA A 91 -3.25 -0.25 7.59
C ALA A 91 -4.21 -1.31 7.05
N VAL A 92 -4.11 -2.58 7.50
CA VAL A 92 -4.91 -3.66 6.91
C VAL A 92 -6.08 -4.13 7.75
N LYS A 93 -6.10 -3.91 9.08
CA LYS A 93 -7.11 -4.48 10.00
C LYS A 93 -8.55 -4.20 9.59
N ASP A 94 -8.82 -3.04 8.97
CA ASP A 94 -10.14 -2.60 8.54
C ASP A 94 -10.40 -2.86 7.03
N ILE A 95 -9.48 -3.52 6.33
CA ILE A 95 -9.73 -3.96 4.96
C ILE A 95 -10.67 -5.16 4.99
N VAL A 96 -11.96 -4.89 4.87
CA VAL A 96 -13.05 -5.84 4.90
C VAL A 96 -12.99 -6.73 6.16
N GLY A 97 -12.76 -8.02 6.03
CA GLY A 97 -12.71 -9.00 7.12
C GLY A 97 -11.50 -9.93 6.97
N VAL A 98 -11.28 -10.77 8.00
CA VAL A 98 -10.15 -11.72 8.01
C VAL A 98 -10.18 -12.64 6.79
N GLN A 99 -11.36 -13.15 6.39
CA GLN A 99 -11.52 -14.02 5.22
C GLN A 99 -11.05 -13.34 3.93
N PHE A 100 -11.38 -12.06 3.78
CA PHE A 100 -10.91 -11.26 2.65
C PHE A 100 -9.38 -11.12 2.67
N ARG A 101 -8.81 -10.80 3.83
CA ARG A 101 -7.36 -10.60 4.00
C ARG A 101 -6.56 -11.88 3.88
N ASN A 102 -7.15 -13.04 4.16
CA ASN A 102 -6.53 -14.35 3.89
C ASN A 102 -6.37 -14.67 2.40
N THR A 103 -7.07 -13.93 1.54
CA THR A 103 -7.06 -14.18 0.09
C THR A 103 -6.47 -13.00 -0.69
N ALA A 104 -6.76 -11.76 -0.28
CA ALA A 104 -6.21 -10.57 -0.91
C ALA A 104 -4.69 -10.53 -0.74
N THR A 105 -3.95 -10.22 -1.81
CA THR A 105 -2.49 -10.20 -1.83
C THR A 105 -1.92 -8.79 -1.78
N VAL A 106 -0.70 -8.68 -1.26
CA VAL A 106 0.06 -7.41 -1.21
C VAL A 106 0.25 -6.88 -2.63
N GLY A 107 0.71 -7.71 -3.56
CA GLY A 107 0.90 -7.33 -4.95
C GLY A 107 -0.39 -6.87 -5.62
N GLY A 108 -1.49 -7.60 -5.45
CA GLY A 108 -2.80 -7.20 -5.99
C GLY A 108 -3.30 -5.86 -5.46
N SER A 109 -3.01 -5.56 -4.18
CA SER A 109 -3.40 -4.31 -3.53
C SER A 109 -2.51 -3.13 -3.94
N LEU A 110 -1.22 -3.38 -4.21
CA LEU A 110 -0.24 -2.36 -4.55
C LEU A 110 -0.18 -2.07 -6.05
N TYR A 111 -0.26 -3.10 -6.91
CA TYR A 111 -0.10 -2.96 -8.35
C TYR A 111 -1.10 -1.99 -8.97
N SER A 112 -2.33 -2.02 -8.51
CA SER A 112 -3.40 -1.14 -9.01
C SER A 112 -3.17 0.34 -8.71
N ARG A 113 -2.37 0.67 -7.70
CA ARG A 113 -2.12 2.04 -7.22
C ARG A 113 -3.40 2.87 -7.07
N PHE A 114 -4.48 2.22 -6.60
CA PHE A 114 -5.75 2.91 -6.37
C PHE A 114 -5.59 4.05 -5.37
N GLY A 115 -6.32 5.14 -5.60
CA GLY A 115 -6.30 6.30 -4.72
C GLY A 115 -6.70 6.01 -3.27
N PHE A 116 -7.47 4.95 -3.04
CA PHE A 116 -7.92 4.49 -1.73
C PHE A 116 -7.04 3.38 -1.11
N SER A 117 -5.87 3.08 -1.68
CA SER A 117 -5.02 1.99 -1.21
C SER A 117 -4.38 2.31 0.14
N ASP A 118 -4.82 1.65 1.20
CA ASP A 118 -4.18 1.69 2.51
C ASP A 118 -2.77 1.08 2.45
N ILE A 119 -2.59 0.04 1.65
CA ILE A 119 -1.31 -0.64 1.44
C ILE A 119 -0.29 0.30 0.79
N LEU A 120 -0.66 1.00 -0.29
CA LEU A 120 0.24 1.97 -0.90
C LEU A 120 0.60 3.10 0.08
N CYS A 121 -0.38 3.58 0.86
CA CYS A 121 -0.17 4.60 1.87
C CYS A 121 0.85 4.14 2.93
N ALA A 122 0.73 2.90 3.42
CA ALA A 122 1.64 2.35 4.42
C ALA A 122 3.07 2.15 3.87
N PHE A 123 3.23 1.58 2.69
CA PHE A 123 4.57 1.38 2.13
C PHE A 123 5.26 2.69 1.73
N LEU A 124 4.50 3.69 1.28
CA LEU A 124 5.06 4.94 0.75
C LEU A 124 5.76 5.80 1.81
N CYS A 125 5.47 5.63 3.10
CA CYS A 125 6.21 6.32 4.16
C CYS A 125 7.53 5.63 4.54
N LEU A 126 7.78 4.42 4.02
CA LEU A 126 8.98 3.64 4.29
C LEU A 126 10.03 3.80 3.20
N ASN A 127 11.27 3.42 3.51
CA ASN A 127 12.30 3.24 2.50
C ASN A 127 12.11 1.87 1.84
N ALA A 128 11.34 1.84 0.78
CA ALA A 128 10.94 0.62 0.10
C ALA A 128 11.20 0.68 -1.41
N GLU A 129 11.42 -0.48 -1.99
CA GLU A 129 11.58 -0.70 -3.43
C GLU A 129 10.55 -1.73 -3.90
N VAL A 130 10.00 -1.51 -5.09
CA VAL A 130 9.15 -2.46 -5.80
C VAL A 130 9.98 -3.18 -6.85
N HIS A 131 9.97 -4.50 -6.85
CA HIS A 131 10.67 -5.31 -7.85
C HIS A 131 9.68 -5.69 -8.95
N LEU A 132 9.97 -5.22 -10.13
CA LEU A 132 9.24 -5.51 -11.36
C LEU A 132 10.06 -6.44 -12.24
N HIS A 133 9.43 -7.42 -12.87
CA HIS A 133 10.14 -8.46 -13.63
C HIS A 133 10.97 -7.90 -14.79
N LYS A 134 10.41 -6.95 -15.56
CA LYS A 134 11.11 -6.32 -16.69
C LYS A 134 11.91 -5.08 -16.30
N GLN A 135 11.31 -4.20 -15.52
CA GLN A 135 11.91 -2.89 -15.19
C GLN A 135 12.91 -2.97 -14.05
N GLY A 136 12.96 -4.11 -13.34
CA GLY A 136 13.85 -4.26 -12.19
C GLY A 136 13.35 -3.54 -10.94
N LYS A 137 14.26 -3.01 -10.16
CA LYS A 137 13.98 -2.34 -8.89
C LYS A 137 13.64 -0.88 -9.11
N VAL A 138 12.52 -0.45 -8.55
CA VAL A 138 12.02 0.93 -8.60
C VAL A 138 11.69 1.37 -7.18
N SER A 139 12.07 2.59 -6.78
CA SER A 139 11.68 3.10 -5.46
C SER A 139 10.15 3.16 -5.34
N ILE A 140 9.62 2.94 -4.14
CA ILE A 140 8.16 3.02 -3.91
C ILE A 140 7.60 4.40 -4.27
N GLU A 141 8.40 5.46 -4.10
CA GLU A 141 8.04 6.83 -4.45
C GLU A 141 7.89 7.02 -5.96
N GLU A 142 8.83 6.50 -6.75
CA GLU A 142 8.72 6.52 -8.22
C GLU A 142 7.58 5.64 -8.69
N TYR A 143 7.46 4.42 -8.13
CA TYR A 143 6.39 3.50 -8.45
C TYR A 143 4.99 4.11 -8.22
N ALA A 144 4.80 4.86 -7.13
CA ALA A 144 3.53 5.54 -6.85
C ALA A 144 3.15 6.57 -7.93
N LYS A 145 4.14 7.20 -8.57
CA LYS A 145 3.96 8.22 -9.61
C LYS A 145 3.85 7.62 -11.03
N MET A 146 4.41 6.43 -11.25
CA MET A 146 4.45 5.78 -12.57
C MET A 146 3.07 5.64 -13.20
N GLY A 147 3.03 5.72 -14.52
CA GLY A 147 1.90 5.29 -15.34
C GLY A 147 1.61 3.80 -15.19
N TYR A 148 0.49 3.35 -15.77
CA TYR A 148 0.19 1.92 -15.82
C TYR A 148 1.02 1.29 -16.95
N GLU A 149 1.97 0.46 -16.58
CA GLU A 149 2.75 -0.35 -17.51
C GLU A 149 2.49 -1.83 -17.26
N ARG A 150 2.55 -2.62 -18.33
CA ARG A 150 2.34 -4.07 -18.25
C ARG A 150 3.64 -4.75 -17.86
N ASP A 151 3.78 -4.99 -16.58
CA ASP A 151 4.88 -5.73 -15.98
C ASP A 151 4.34 -6.62 -14.85
N ILE A 152 5.18 -7.49 -14.30
CA ILE A 152 4.84 -8.34 -13.17
C ILE A 152 5.53 -7.79 -11.93
N LEU A 153 4.74 -7.37 -10.94
CA LEU A 153 5.25 -7.07 -9.61
C LEU A 153 5.55 -8.39 -8.93
N THR A 154 6.80 -8.60 -8.55
CA THR A 154 7.28 -9.85 -7.92
C THR A 154 7.45 -9.69 -6.42
N HIS A 155 8.09 -8.62 -5.98
CA HIS A 155 8.37 -8.39 -4.56
C HIS A 155 8.28 -6.90 -4.21
N ILE A 156 8.17 -6.65 -2.91
CA ILE A 156 8.44 -5.36 -2.29
C ILE A 156 9.56 -5.58 -1.29
N PHE A 157 10.63 -4.81 -1.38
CA PHE A 157 11.70 -4.82 -0.40
C PHE A 157 11.56 -3.60 0.51
N VAL A 158 11.58 -3.80 1.82
CA VAL A 158 11.50 -2.73 2.83
C VAL A 158 12.77 -2.78 3.66
N ARG A 159 13.54 -1.68 3.68
CA ARG A 159 14.77 -1.60 4.47
C ARG A 159 14.46 -1.52 5.96
N LYS A 160 15.28 -2.20 6.75
CA LYS A 160 15.29 -2.03 8.21
C LYS A 160 15.90 -0.67 8.53
N GLU A 161 15.15 0.13 9.25
CA GLU A 161 15.57 1.46 9.70
C GLU A 161 15.11 1.64 11.15
N GLU A 162 15.84 2.40 11.95
CA GLU A 162 15.37 2.86 13.27
C GLU A 162 14.38 4.00 13.07
N ILE A 163 13.11 3.64 12.91
CA ILE A 163 12.03 4.59 12.63
C ILE A 163 10.84 4.36 13.56
N LYS A 164 10.18 5.46 13.90
CA LYS A 164 8.85 5.42 14.52
C LYS A 164 7.81 5.61 13.44
N THR A 165 6.81 4.75 13.39
CA THR A 165 5.76 4.81 12.38
C THR A 165 4.37 4.82 13.00
N ALA A 166 3.42 5.41 12.30
CA ALA A 166 2.01 5.31 12.66
C ALA A 166 1.13 5.37 11.41
N PHE A 167 -0.08 4.85 11.52
CA PHE A 167 -1.10 4.87 10.48
C PHE A 167 -2.44 5.31 11.06
N ALA A 168 -3.16 6.14 10.32
CA ALA A 168 -4.51 6.55 10.67
C ALA A 168 -5.41 6.55 9.44
N CYS A 169 -6.64 6.13 9.63
CA CYS A 169 -7.65 6.10 8.57
C CYS A 169 -9.01 6.53 9.12
N VAL A 170 -9.72 7.33 8.33
CA VAL A 170 -11.11 7.70 8.61
C VAL A 170 -11.99 7.06 7.54
N ARG A 171 -13.01 6.32 8.01
CA ARG A 171 -14.02 5.62 7.21
C ARG A 171 -15.42 6.02 7.66
N LYS A 172 -16.42 5.92 6.78
CA LYS A 172 -17.83 6.18 7.17
C LYS A 172 -18.42 5.06 8.04
N SER A 173 -18.00 3.85 7.78
CA SER A 173 -18.32 2.65 8.57
C SER A 173 -17.10 1.74 8.62
N ALA A 174 -17.05 0.84 9.60
CA ALA A 174 -16.03 -0.20 9.63
C ALA A 174 -16.00 -0.95 8.29
N THR A 175 -14.80 -1.24 7.79
CA THR A 175 -14.58 -1.96 6.53
C THR A 175 -14.96 -1.25 5.22
N ASP A 176 -15.51 -0.03 5.25
CA ASP A 176 -15.70 0.77 4.03
C ASP A 176 -14.36 1.26 3.48
N LEU A 177 -14.37 1.75 2.23
CA LEU A 177 -13.20 2.43 1.66
C LEU A 177 -12.93 3.73 2.43
N PRO A 178 -11.65 4.12 2.59
CA PRO A 178 -11.29 5.31 3.36
C PRO A 178 -11.85 6.60 2.75
N VAL A 179 -12.28 7.50 3.62
CA VAL A 179 -12.50 8.91 3.31
C VAL A 179 -11.15 9.61 3.15
N LEU A 180 -10.23 9.34 4.09
CA LEU A 180 -8.84 9.75 4.10
C LEU A 180 -8.02 8.71 4.86
N ASN A 181 -6.82 8.39 4.38
CA ASN A 181 -5.82 7.64 5.10
C ASN A 181 -4.49 8.37 5.10
N MET A 182 -3.74 8.20 6.17
CA MET A 182 -2.43 8.80 6.35
C MET A 182 -1.49 7.84 7.03
N SER A 183 -0.22 7.92 6.67
CA SER A 183 0.87 7.26 7.39
C SER A 183 1.99 8.26 7.65
N ILE A 184 2.77 7.96 8.67
CA ILE A 184 3.93 8.73 9.06
C ILE A 184 5.08 7.79 9.39
N ALA A 185 6.29 8.21 9.01
CA ALA A 185 7.53 7.61 9.48
C ALA A 185 8.49 8.72 9.90
N ARG A 186 9.06 8.59 11.09
CA ARG A 186 10.07 9.51 11.63
C ARG A 186 11.37 8.76 11.83
N ASN A 187 12.43 9.26 11.21
CA ASN A 187 13.80 8.83 11.42
C ASN A 187 14.62 10.04 11.86
N ASN A 188 14.95 10.14 13.14
CA ASN A 188 15.60 11.32 13.73
C ASN A 188 14.89 12.62 13.32
N ASP A 189 15.57 13.44 12.47
CA ASP A 189 15.06 14.71 11.98
C ASP A 189 14.28 14.59 10.65
N GLU A 190 14.27 13.42 10.01
CA GLU A 190 13.51 13.20 8.79
C GLU A 190 12.09 12.74 9.13
N LEU A 191 11.14 13.40 8.50
CA LEU A 191 9.72 13.08 8.61
C LEU A 191 9.13 12.78 7.24
N ARG A 192 8.55 11.60 7.08
CA ARG A 192 7.84 11.16 5.88
C ARG A 192 6.35 11.09 6.21
N LEU A 193 5.57 12.01 5.65
CA LEU A 193 4.12 12.08 5.78
C LEU A 193 3.46 11.67 4.47
N VAL A 194 2.56 10.71 4.52
CA VAL A 194 1.81 10.26 3.35
C VAL A 194 0.33 10.53 3.54
N VAL A 195 -0.30 11.09 2.51
CA VAL A 195 -1.75 11.32 2.48
C VAL A 195 -2.36 10.61 1.27
N GLY A 196 -3.25 9.67 1.51
CA GLY A 196 -4.00 8.93 0.51
C GLY A 196 -5.50 9.20 0.60
N SER A 197 -6.26 8.59 -0.30
CA SER A 197 -7.75 8.70 -0.37
C SER A 197 -8.28 10.13 -0.54
N ARG A 198 -7.53 11.03 -1.10
CA ARG A 198 -7.80 12.46 -1.26
C ARG A 198 -8.54 12.94 -2.54
N PRO A 199 -9.28 12.27 -3.34
CA PRO A 199 -9.52 11.00 -4.03
C PRO A 199 -8.50 10.57 -5.09
N LYS A 200 -7.35 11.14 -5.14
CA LYS A 200 -6.23 10.71 -6.03
C LYS A 200 -5.27 9.79 -5.27
N ARG A 201 -4.25 9.29 -6.00
CA ARG A 201 -3.17 8.45 -5.41
C ARG A 201 -2.54 9.14 -4.21
N ALA A 202 -2.03 8.33 -3.29
CA ALA A 202 -1.27 8.81 -2.14
C ALA A 202 -0.06 9.65 -2.57
N ILE A 203 0.24 10.69 -1.80
CA ILE A 203 1.41 11.56 -1.98
C ILE A 203 2.25 11.51 -0.73
N LEU A 204 3.56 11.40 -0.92
CA LEU A 204 4.59 11.52 0.11
C LEU A 204 5.05 12.97 0.20
N TYR A 205 5.10 13.47 1.43
CA TYR A 205 5.70 14.75 1.82
C TYR A 205 6.89 14.47 2.74
N LYS A 206 8.07 14.93 2.35
CA LYS A 206 9.29 14.87 3.18
C LYS A 206 9.44 16.20 3.89
N LYS A 207 9.58 16.17 5.20
CA LYS A 207 9.70 17.34 6.08
C LYS A 207 10.81 17.11 7.07
N THR A 208 11.26 18.19 7.70
CA THR A 208 12.12 18.10 8.88
C THR A 208 11.26 18.00 10.13
N TRP A 209 11.70 17.21 11.09
CA TRP A 209 11.01 17.11 12.37
C TRP A 209 10.92 18.48 13.07
N THR A 210 9.79 18.76 13.66
CA THR A 210 9.54 19.97 14.45
C THR A 210 8.66 19.62 15.64
N ASN A 211 8.82 20.36 16.74
CA ASN A 211 7.92 20.28 17.89
C ASN A 211 6.68 21.18 17.73
N ASP A 212 6.66 22.05 16.71
CA ASP A 212 5.47 22.85 16.37
C ASP A 212 4.53 22.04 15.48
N PHE A 213 3.81 21.11 16.11
CA PHE A 213 2.88 20.21 15.43
C PHE A 213 1.70 20.94 14.81
N GLU A 214 1.25 22.04 15.43
CA GLU A 214 0.11 22.80 14.94
C GLU A 214 0.44 23.53 13.63
N SER A 215 1.60 24.16 13.57
CA SER A 215 2.06 24.83 12.35
C SER A 215 2.24 23.82 11.20
N LEU A 216 2.88 22.67 11.46
CA LEU A 216 3.04 21.63 10.43
C LEU A 216 1.69 21.05 10.00
N ALA A 217 0.78 20.79 10.92
CA ALA A 217 -0.54 20.27 10.57
C ALA A 217 -1.36 21.26 9.73
N LYS A 218 -1.26 22.54 10.01
CA LYS A 218 -1.89 23.61 9.22
C LYS A 218 -1.26 23.68 7.83
N GLU A 219 0.06 23.67 7.72
CA GLU A 219 0.77 23.62 6.43
C GLU A 219 0.32 22.42 5.60
N MET A 220 0.24 21.22 6.20
CA MET A 220 -0.22 20.01 5.51
C MET A 220 -1.66 20.16 5.00
N ALA A 221 -2.57 20.70 5.81
CA ALA A 221 -3.96 20.90 5.42
C ALA A 221 -4.11 21.87 4.23
N GLU A 222 -3.26 22.90 4.17
CA GLU A 222 -3.24 23.89 3.10
C GLU A 222 -2.55 23.37 1.82
N THR A 223 -1.55 22.48 1.97
CA THR A 223 -0.71 22.01 0.86
C THR A 223 -1.28 20.76 0.17
N VAL A 224 -1.96 19.87 0.91
CA VAL A 224 -2.49 18.62 0.36
C VAL A 224 -3.65 18.88 -0.57
N PRO A 225 -3.55 18.56 -1.89
CA PRO A 225 -4.64 18.81 -2.84
C PRO A 225 -5.77 17.78 -2.66
N CYS A 226 -6.69 18.07 -1.76
CA CYS A 226 -7.91 17.31 -1.55
C CYS A 226 -8.98 17.63 -2.60
N GLU A 227 -9.84 16.66 -2.90
CA GLU A 227 -10.96 16.79 -3.86
C GLU A 227 -12.25 16.21 -3.28
N ASP A 228 -13.38 16.55 -3.92
CA ASP A 228 -14.69 16.02 -3.58
C ASP A 228 -14.93 14.63 -4.17
N ASN A 229 -15.66 13.80 -3.46
CA ASN A 229 -16.34 12.63 -4.03
C ASN A 229 -17.52 12.22 -3.13
N MET A 230 -18.21 11.13 -3.49
CA MET A 230 -19.36 10.62 -2.73
C MET A 230 -19.06 10.26 -1.25
N ARG A 231 -17.78 10.12 -0.86
CA ARG A 231 -17.37 9.77 0.51
C ARG A 231 -17.15 10.98 1.40
N GLY A 232 -16.81 12.12 0.84
CA GLY A 232 -16.58 13.34 1.61
C GLY A 232 -16.20 14.52 0.74
N SER A 233 -16.44 15.72 1.27
CA SER A 233 -16.06 16.97 0.61
C SER A 233 -14.57 17.26 0.75
N LYS A 234 -14.07 18.16 -0.07
CA LYS A 234 -12.71 18.70 -0.02
C LYS A 234 -12.43 19.30 1.36
N GLU A 235 -13.31 20.18 1.84
CA GLU A 235 -13.15 20.87 3.13
C GLU A 235 -13.11 19.89 4.31
N TYR A 236 -13.91 18.82 4.25
CA TYR A 236 -13.87 17.78 5.27
C TYR A 236 -12.53 17.05 5.28
N ARG A 237 -11.98 16.73 4.10
CA ARG A 237 -10.67 16.09 4.00
C ARG A 237 -9.54 17.01 4.45
N GLU A 238 -9.58 18.29 4.16
CA GLU A 238 -8.61 19.27 4.65
C GLU A 238 -8.60 19.32 6.18
N LYS A 239 -9.78 19.33 6.81
CA LYS A 239 -9.91 19.21 8.28
C LYS A 239 -9.36 17.88 8.80
N LEU A 240 -9.59 16.77 8.08
CA LEU A 240 -9.03 15.47 8.45
C LEU A 240 -7.50 15.44 8.30
N VAL A 241 -6.92 16.05 7.26
CA VAL A 241 -5.47 16.16 7.11
C VAL A 241 -4.89 16.87 8.32
N TYR A 242 -5.45 18.01 8.73
CA TYR A 242 -5.03 18.71 9.95
C TYR A 242 -5.09 17.81 11.19
N ALA A 243 -6.25 17.26 11.47
CA ALA A 243 -6.48 16.46 12.69
C ALA A 243 -5.62 15.20 12.75
N LEU A 244 -5.50 14.48 11.61
CA LEU A 244 -4.71 13.25 11.56
C LEU A 244 -3.21 13.54 11.59
N THR A 245 -2.75 14.63 10.98
CA THR A 245 -1.34 15.06 11.12
C THR A 245 -0.98 15.29 12.59
N LEU A 246 -1.79 16.05 13.32
CA LEU A 246 -1.55 16.26 14.76
C LEU A 246 -1.53 14.95 15.54
N ARG A 247 -2.48 14.06 15.27
CA ARG A 247 -2.56 12.76 15.94
C ARG A 247 -1.33 11.90 15.68
N LEU A 248 -0.93 11.79 14.41
CA LEU A 248 0.21 10.96 13.99
C LEU A 248 1.53 11.52 14.51
N LEU A 249 1.72 12.85 14.50
CA LEU A 249 2.90 13.51 15.07
C LEU A 249 3.04 13.20 16.56
N LYS A 250 1.94 13.28 17.32
CA LYS A 250 1.95 12.91 18.75
C LYS A 250 2.35 11.44 18.95
N GLN A 251 1.82 10.51 18.16
CA GLN A 251 2.16 9.08 18.26
C GLN A 251 3.64 8.78 18.04
N VAL A 252 4.28 9.47 17.05
CA VAL A 252 5.71 9.25 16.78
C VAL A 252 6.64 10.14 17.60
N SER A 253 6.10 11.09 18.38
CA SER A 253 6.88 11.93 19.32
C SER A 253 7.04 11.27 20.67
N GLU A 254 6.07 10.47 21.11
CA GLU A 254 6.13 9.80 22.39
C GLU A 254 7.34 8.86 22.42
N GLU A 255 8.25 9.08 23.37
CA GLU A 255 9.27 8.11 23.70
C GLU A 255 8.54 6.89 24.28
N GLU A 256 8.89 5.68 23.84
CA GLU A 256 8.41 4.48 24.50
C GLU A 256 8.82 4.58 25.97
N VAL A 257 7.82 4.74 26.84
CA VAL A 257 8.02 4.51 28.26
C VAL A 257 8.32 3.01 28.37
N ALA A 258 9.58 2.68 28.55
CA ALA A 258 10.12 1.33 28.70
C ALA A 258 9.50 0.63 29.93
#